data_be425896468b7e59ff4b5fcce3a6855b
#
_entry.id   be425896468b7e59ff4b5fcce3a6855b
#
_cell.length_a   1.000
_cell.length_b   1.000
_cell.length_c   1.000
_cell.angle_alpha   90.00
_cell.angle_beta   90.00
_cell.angle_gamma   90.00
#
_symmetry.space_group_name_H-M   'P 1'
#
loop_
_entity.id
_entity.type
_entity.pdbx_description
1 polymer ?
#
loop_
_entity_poly.entity_id
_entity_poly.type
_entity_poly.pdbx_seq_one_letter_code
_entity_poly.pdbx_strand_id
1 'polypeptide(L)'
;MKKLFLAITTIATLVFSSCSNKVELYADDTDYTIIYALLDTSADTNFFKITKSFLGNVEELAQNYDANNYKYDEIEVKFTGKFDNVNNIQTITLDTISKWIPYDAEATFYTGCYQTYYYTVKSLKAGEEYKIEVVRKSDNVIISSKTTTINDFSYQEPPQSLPITFTDYQSSTASVKWKVTEYPFKSTAAYFEVTGYFNYKELMPNAIDTVHRSITWHIGSGTADDLYNTSTNMPYYAVTYKPSSLYVMLENDKYLKENSPEGVQRWVDKFEFDISAVGNELYNYYLIANSSSAIQDVPNYTNINNGYGIMSSRITNSLKLKVSVKTQNMIHDKFENYGFPHVYQ
;
A
#
# COMPACT_ATOMS: atom_id res chain seq x y z
N MET A 1 53.27 -43.26 -34.85
CA MET A 1 53.12 -41.77 -34.78
C MET A 1 51.95 -41.27 -35.61
N LYS A 2 51.77 -41.63 -36.90
CA LYS A 2 50.64 -41.13 -37.73
C LYS A 2 49.25 -41.46 -37.19
N LYS A 3 49.03 -42.63 -36.59
CA LYS A 3 47.72 -43.00 -36.00
C LYS A 3 47.38 -42.25 -34.69
N LEU A 4 48.41 -41.85 -33.93
CA LEU A 4 48.24 -41.05 -32.70
C LEU A 4 47.91 -39.61 -33.05
N PHE A 5 48.51 -39.06 -34.09
CA PHE A 5 48.20 -37.69 -34.56
C PHE A 5 46.78 -37.57 -35.09
N LEU A 6 46.29 -38.61 -35.82
CA LEU A 6 44.93 -38.60 -36.34
C LEU A 6 43.86 -38.68 -35.19
N ALA A 7 44.17 -39.40 -34.12
CA ALA A 7 43.26 -39.50 -32.96
C ALA A 7 43.19 -38.18 -32.15
N ILE A 8 44.33 -37.46 -32.03
CA ILE A 8 44.38 -36.18 -31.35
C ILE A 8 43.66 -35.08 -32.15
N THR A 9 43.75 -35.13 -33.50
CA THR A 9 43.05 -34.17 -34.36
C THR A 9 41.53 -34.38 -34.32
N THR A 10 41.06 -35.62 -34.26
CA THR A 10 39.61 -35.96 -34.19
C THR A 10 38.99 -35.55 -32.80
N ILE A 11 39.76 -35.66 -31.72
CA ILE A 11 39.32 -35.23 -30.40
C ILE A 11 39.30 -33.69 -30.31
N ALA A 12 40.26 -33.00 -30.93
CA ALA A 12 40.31 -31.54 -30.93
C ALA A 12 39.12 -30.92 -31.71
N THR A 13 38.60 -31.56 -32.75
CA THR A 13 37.45 -31.04 -33.51
C THR A 13 36.09 -31.28 -32.79
N LEU A 14 36.02 -32.20 -31.85
CA LEU A 14 34.81 -32.48 -31.07
C LEU A 14 34.65 -31.47 -29.89
N VAL A 15 35.67 -30.78 -29.49
CA VAL A 15 35.63 -29.80 -28.36
C VAL A 15 35.14 -28.43 -28.80
N PHE A 16 35.10 -28.12 -30.08
CA PHE A 16 34.63 -26.82 -30.59
C PHE A 16 33.19 -26.78 -31.05
N SER A 17 32.44 -27.85 -30.94
CA SER A 17 30.99 -27.81 -31.07
C SER A 17 30.31 -27.57 -29.69
N SER A 18 30.80 -26.61 -28.97
CA SER A 18 30.02 -26.00 -27.90
C SER A 18 28.89 -25.23 -28.56
N CYS A 19 27.74 -25.88 -28.72
CA CYS A 19 26.50 -25.18 -28.99
C CYS A 19 26.35 -24.13 -27.89
N SER A 20 26.47 -22.86 -28.26
CA SER A 20 25.93 -21.80 -27.44
C SER A 20 24.42 -22.00 -27.45
N ASN A 21 23.90 -22.75 -26.48
CA ASN A 21 22.49 -22.70 -26.15
C ASN A 21 22.23 -21.29 -25.59
N LYS A 22 22.15 -20.31 -26.49
CA LYS A 22 21.36 -19.13 -26.18
C LYS A 22 19.94 -19.63 -26.10
N VAL A 23 19.51 -19.98 -24.89
CA VAL A 23 18.09 -20.08 -24.59
C VAL A 23 17.60 -18.64 -24.70
N GLU A 24 16.97 -18.33 -25.82
CA GLU A 24 16.20 -17.11 -25.96
C GLU A 24 15.02 -17.24 -25.01
N LEU A 25 15.15 -16.69 -23.82
CA LEU A 25 14.12 -16.59 -22.78
C LEU A 25 13.11 -15.48 -23.13
N TYR A 26 12.87 -15.26 -24.41
CA TYR A 26 11.84 -14.32 -24.86
C TYR A 26 10.58 -15.11 -25.16
N ALA A 27 9.54 -14.89 -24.34
CA ALA A 27 8.18 -15.16 -24.78
C ALA A 27 7.91 -14.32 -26.04
N ASP A 28 7.16 -14.87 -26.99
CA ASP A 28 6.78 -14.23 -28.25
C ASP A 28 6.51 -12.73 -28.08
N ASP A 29 6.82 -11.91 -29.09
CA ASP A 29 6.67 -10.45 -29.18
C ASP A 29 5.23 -9.94 -28.91
N THR A 30 4.69 -10.24 -27.77
CA THR A 30 3.35 -9.83 -27.37
C THR A 30 3.43 -8.69 -26.36
N ASP A 31 3.05 -7.50 -26.78
CA ASP A 31 2.85 -6.35 -25.90
C ASP A 31 1.69 -6.61 -24.93
N TYR A 32 2.00 -6.92 -23.69
CA TYR A 32 0.99 -7.03 -22.64
C TYR A 32 0.69 -5.65 -22.05
N THR A 33 -0.59 -5.36 -21.90
CA THR A 33 -1.04 -4.17 -21.17
C THR A 33 -1.05 -4.46 -19.67
N ILE A 34 -0.46 -3.54 -18.91
CA ILE A 34 -0.38 -3.62 -17.45
C ILE A 34 -1.20 -2.47 -16.88
N ILE A 35 -2.15 -2.80 -16.00
CA ILE A 35 -3.02 -1.81 -15.34
C ILE A 35 -2.86 -1.92 -13.82
N TYR A 36 -2.53 -0.79 -13.17
CA TYR A 36 -2.58 -0.64 -11.73
C TYR A 36 -3.53 0.49 -11.35
N ALA A 37 -4.55 0.17 -10.57
CA ALA A 37 -5.51 1.13 -10.05
C ALA A 37 -5.98 0.72 -8.65
N LEU A 38 -5.90 1.65 -7.71
CA LEU A 38 -6.51 1.50 -6.38
C LEU A 38 -7.53 2.61 -6.20
N LEU A 39 -8.81 2.23 -6.26
CA LEU A 39 -9.92 3.16 -6.14
C LEU A 39 -10.14 3.54 -4.68
N ASP A 40 -10.17 4.84 -4.40
CA ASP A 40 -10.43 5.41 -3.10
C ASP A 40 -11.59 6.39 -3.18
N THR A 41 -12.68 6.11 -2.47
CA THR A 41 -13.90 6.94 -2.45
C THR A 41 -13.72 8.23 -1.66
N SER A 42 -12.68 8.33 -0.81
CA SER A 42 -12.34 9.52 -0.04
C SER A 42 -11.36 10.46 -0.75
N ALA A 43 -10.75 9.99 -1.86
CA ALA A 43 -9.76 10.78 -2.59
C ALA A 43 -10.42 11.75 -3.58
N ASP A 44 -9.91 12.98 -3.65
CA ASP A 44 -10.33 13.99 -4.63
C ASP A 44 -9.96 13.59 -6.07
N THR A 45 -9.00 12.69 -6.24
CA THR A 45 -8.52 12.23 -7.55
C THR A 45 -8.13 10.77 -7.48
N ASN A 46 -8.69 9.97 -8.39
CA ASN A 46 -8.32 8.58 -8.56
C ASN A 46 -7.41 8.40 -9.78
N PHE A 47 -6.26 7.74 -9.59
CA PHE A 47 -5.23 7.55 -10.61
C PHE A 47 -5.17 6.11 -11.10
N PHE A 48 -4.88 5.96 -12.40
CA PHE A 48 -4.70 4.69 -13.08
C PHE A 48 -3.36 4.72 -13.80
N LYS A 49 -2.50 3.76 -13.51
CA LYS A 49 -1.25 3.57 -14.25
C LYS A 49 -1.49 2.51 -15.32
N ILE A 50 -1.37 2.89 -16.58
CA ILE A 50 -1.56 2.00 -17.74
C ILE A 50 -0.29 2.05 -18.57
N THR A 51 0.38 0.90 -18.67
CA THR A 51 1.65 0.77 -19.38
C THR A 51 1.63 -0.48 -20.25
N LYS A 52 2.54 -0.56 -21.20
CA LYS A 52 2.85 -1.81 -21.92
C LYS A 52 4.02 -2.53 -21.24
N SER A 53 4.11 -3.85 -21.41
CA SER A 53 5.27 -4.62 -21.01
C SER A 53 6.51 -4.19 -21.82
N PHE A 54 7.67 -4.32 -21.19
CA PHE A 54 8.94 -4.10 -21.91
C PHE A 54 9.32 -5.40 -22.64
N LEU A 55 9.60 -5.25 -23.91
CA LEU A 55 10.15 -6.30 -24.76
C LEU A 55 11.62 -5.97 -25.01
N GLY A 56 12.54 -6.62 -24.30
CA GLY A 56 13.98 -6.40 -24.43
C GLY A 56 14.76 -7.04 -23.29
N ASN A 57 16.08 -7.02 -23.41
CA ASN A 57 16.90 -7.57 -22.35
C ASN A 57 17.07 -6.54 -21.20
N VAL A 58 17.33 -7.04 -19.98
CA VAL A 58 17.45 -6.20 -18.77
C VAL A 58 18.62 -5.21 -18.88
N GLU A 59 19.67 -5.53 -19.64
CA GLU A 59 20.82 -4.66 -19.84
C GLU A 59 20.47 -3.47 -20.74
N GLU A 60 19.65 -3.68 -21.78
CA GLU A 60 19.13 -2.59 -22.63
C GLU A 60 18.17 -1.71 -21.85
N LEU A 61 17.38 -2.29 -20.96
CA LEU A 61 16.50 -1.57 -20.05
C LEU A 61 17.31 -0.63 -19.14
N ALA A 62 18.40 -1.15 -18.56
CA ALA A 62 19.25 -0.39 -17.64
C ALA A 62 20.01 0.76 -18.33
N GLN A 63 20.36 0.60 -19.61
CA GLN A 63 21.12 1.59 -20.36
C GLN A 63 20.25 2.65 -21.06
N ASN A 64 19.03 2.31 -21.44
CA ASN A 64 18.14 3.14 -22.27
C ASN A 64 16.74 3.25 -21.65
N TYR A 65 16.64 3.41 -20.33
CA TYR A 65 15.34 3.60 -19.69
C TYR A 65 14.70 4.90 -20.18
N ASP A 66 13.74 4.77 -21.10
CA ASP A 66 12.87 5.86 -21.51
C ASP A 66 11.43 5.49 -21.13
N ALA A 67 10.81 6.31 -20.30
CA ALA A 67 9.42 6.13 -19.89
C ALA A 67 8.43 6.09 -21.08
N ASN A 68 8.83 6.67 -22.24
CA ASN A 68 8.04 6.60 -23.46
C ASN A 68 7.94 5.18 -24.02
N ASN A 69 8.93 4.31 -23.78
CA ASN A 69 8.89 2.91 -24.23
C ASN A 69 7.77 2.10 -23.56
N TYR A 70 7.24 2.58 -22.44
CA TYR A 70 6.16 1.93 -21.67
C TYR A 70 4.80 2.59 -21.89
N LYS A 71 4.75 3.67 -22.67
CA LYS A 71 3.54 4.42 -22.97
C LYS A 71 2.92 3.89 -24.26
N TYR A 72 1.60 3.89 -24.32
CA TYR A 72 0.88 3.70 -25.57
C TYR A 72 0.72 5.03 -26.29
N ASP A 73 0.93 5.03 -27.60
CA ASP A 73 0.74 6.21 -28.44
C ASP A 73 -0.76 6.50 -28.64
N GLU A 74 -1.55 5.45 -28.81
CA GLU A 74 -2.98 5.58 -29.07
C GLU A 74 -3.81 4.51 -28.32
N ILE A 75 -4.31 4.89 -27.15
CA ILE A 75 -5.34 4.12 -26.44
C ILE A 75 -6.51 5.01 -26.04
N GLU A 76 -7.69 4.41 -25.97
CA GLU A 76 -8.88 5.03 -25.38
C GLU A 76 -9.16 4.35 -24.04
N VAL A 77 -9.27 5.13 -22.96
CA VAL A 77 -9.51 4.62 -21.62
C VAL A 77 -10.87 5.07 -21.14
N LYS A 78 -11.77 4.11 -21.00
CA LYS A 78 -13.15 4.31 -20.52
C LYS A 78 -13.27 3.82 -19.08
N PHE A 79 -13.95 4.59 -18.26
CA PHE A 79 -14.22 4.24 -16.88
C PHE A 79 -15.72 4.36 -16.62
N THR A 80 -16.33 3.26 -16.17
CA THR A 80 -17.79 3.12 -16.03
C THR A 80 -18.14 2.85 -14.58
N GLY A 81 -19.15 3.56 -14.08
CA GLY A 81 -19.66 3.43 -12.72
C GLY A 81 -20.62 4.55 -12.35
N LYS A 82 -20.82 4.76 -11.05
CA LYS A 82 -21.66 5.84 -10.50
C LYS A 82 -20.78 6.95 -9.96
N PHE A 83 -20.92 8.15 -10.46
CA PHE A 83 -20.10 9.31 -10.12
C PHE A 83 -20.94 10.46 -9.56
N ASP A 84 -20.31 11.33 -8.77
CA ASP A 84 -20.85 12.62 -8.30
C ASP A 84 -22.26 12.50 -7.64
N ASN A 85 -22.49 11.44 -6.86
CA ASN A 85 -23.78 11.13 -6.22
C ASN A 85 -24.95 10.90 -7.18
N VAL A 86 -24.68 10.72 -8.48
CA VAL A 86 -25.70 10.35 -9.47
C VAL A 86 -25.94 8.83 -9.39
N ASN A 87 -27.20 8.42 -9.33
CA ASN A 87 -27.55 7.00 -9.21
C ASN A 87 -27.43 6.22 -10.53
N ASN A 88 -27.37 6.90 -11.66
CA ASN A 88 -27.24 6.27 -12.96
C ASN A 88 -25.78 5.91 -13.26
N ILE A 89 -25.58 4.74 -13.87
CA ILE A 89 -24.29 4.32 -14.38
C ILE A 89 -23.91 5.23 -15.55
N GLN A 90 -22.70 5.74 -15.53
CA GLN A 90 -22.11 6.59 -16.55
C GLN A 90 -20.79 5.99 -17.04
N THR A 91 -20.44 6.27 -18.28
CA THR A 91 -19.10 5.98 -18.82
C THR A 91 -18.42 7.31 -19.14
N ILE A 92 -17.23 7.49 -18.60
CA ILE A 92 -16.39 8.66 -18.82
C ILE A 92 -15.08 8.24 -19.49
N THR A 93 -14.46 9.14 -20.22
CA THR A 93 -13.08 8.99 -20.69
C THR A 93 -12.16 9.60 -19.63
N LEU A 94 -11.08 8.91 -19.28
CA LEU A 94 -10.12 9.41 -18.32
C LEU A 94 -9.18 10.45 -18.94
N ASP A 95 -8.86 11.49 -18.18
CA ASP A 95 -7.84 12.47 -18.53
C ASP A 95 -6.43 11.93 -18.25
N THR A 96 -5.41 12.60 -18.79
CA THR A 96 -4.01 12.21 -18.61
C THR A 96 -3.19 13.30 -17.98
N ILE A 97 -2.23 12.88 -17.12
CA ILE A 97 -1.24 13.77 -16.51
C ILE A 97 0.12 13.09 -16.49
N SER A 98 1.18 13.84 -16.78
CA SER A 98 2.57 13.38 -16.62
C SER A 98 3.14 13.89 -15.30
N LYS A 99 3.62 12.99 -14.44
CA LYS A 99 4.24 13.31 -13.16
C LYS A 99 5.70 12.89 -13.16
N TRP A 100 6.58 13.74 -12.63
CA TRP A 100 7.94 13.36 -12.34
C TRP A 100 7.96 12.44 -11.11
N ILE A 101 8.51 11.25 -11.29
CA ILE A 101 8.71 10.27 -10.21
C ILE A 101 10.20 10.15 -9.96
N PRO A 102 10.72 10.64 -8.82
CA PRO A 102 12.10 10.44 -8.46
C PRO A 102 12.37 8.95 -8.21
N TYR A 103 13.54 8.47 -8.62
CA TYR A 103 14.03 7.18 -8.18
C TYR A 103 14.56 7.27 -6.75
N ASP A 104 14.53 6.13 -6.05
CA ASP A 104 15.06 6.03 -4.70
C ASP A 104 16.56 6.44 -4.70
N ALA A 105 16.98 7.14 -3.64
CA ALA A 105 18.32 7.72 -3.53
C ALA A 105 19.48 6.69 -3.61
N GLU A 106 19.17 5.40 -3.48
CA GLU A 106 20.12 4.30 -3.63
C GLU A 106 20.33 3.85 -5.10
N ALA A 107 19.48 4.31 -6.04
CA ALA A 107 19.64 4.01 -7.46
C ALA A 107 20.73 4.90 -8.08
N THR A 108 21.92 4.37 -8.25
CA THR A 108 23.15 5.10 -8.63
C THR A 108 23.14 5.70 -10.06
N PHE A 109 22.15 5.37 -10.91
CA PHE A 109 22.23 5.72 -12.34
C PHE A 109 21.08 6.58 -12.88
N TYR A 110 19.98 6.76 -12.15
CA TYR A 110 18.82 7.51 -12.64
C TYR A 110 18.26 8.45 -11.57
N THR A 111 18.03 9.70 -11.94
CA THR A 111 17.45 10.71 -11.04
C THR A 111 15.93 10.65 -10.96
N GLY A 112 15.28 9.98 -11.88
CA GLY A 112 13.82 9.84 -11.98
C GLY A 112 13.35 9.86 -13.44
N CYS A 113 12.04 9.70 -13.63
CA CYS A 113 11.41 9.78 -14.95
C CYS A 113 10.02 10.40 -14.89
N TYR A 114 9.56 10.95 -16.02
CA TYR A 114 8.17 11.31 -16.20
C TYR A 114 7.33 10.07 -16.48
N GLN A 115 6.29 9.86 -15.67
CA GLN A 115 5.30 8.78 -15.87
C GLN A 115 3.94 9.38 -16.19
N THR A 116 3.27 8.81 -17.19
CA THR A 116 1.89 9.17 -17.55
C THR A 116 0.91 8.37 -16.70
N TYR A 117 -0.02 9.08 -16.07
CA TYR A 117 -1.15 8.52 -15.36
C TYR A 117 -2.44 8.96 -16.04
N TYR A 118 -3.42 8.08 -16.05
CA TYR A 118 -4.81 8.42 -16.35
C TYR A 118 -5.49 8.76 -15.03
N TYR A 119 -6.44 9.67 -15.01
CA TYR A 119 -7.09 10.08 -13.79
C TYR A 119 -8.53 10.55 -13.98
N THR A 120 -9.27 10.58 -12.90
CA THR A 120 -10.56 11.24 -12.78
C THR A 120 -10.66 12.01 -11.47
N VAL A 121 -11.29 13.18 -11.53
CA VAL A 121 -11.67 13.99 -10.35
C VAL A 121 -13.14 13.77 -9.97
N LYS A 122 -13.82 12.85 -10.66
CA LYS A 122 -15.18 12.48 -10.31
C LYS A 122 -15.21 11.71 -9.00
N SER A 123 -16.10 12.11 -8.10
CA SER A 123 -16.29 11.39 -6.84
C SER A 123 -16.82 9.99 -7.09
N LEU A 124 -16.19 8.99 -6.48
CA LEU A 124 -16.66 7.61 -6.54
C LEU A 124 -17.65 7.33 -5.40
N LYS A 125 -18.64 6.50 -5.68
CA LYS A 125 -19.61 6.06 -4.66
C LYS A 125 -19.12 4.80 -3.98
N ALA A 126 -19.24 4.75 -2.64
CA ALA A 126 -18.88 3.60 -1.84
C ALA A 126 -19.80 2.40 -2.08
N GLY A 127 -19.25 1.19 -2.04
CA GLY A 127 -20.00 -0.06 -2.23
C GLY A 127 -20.48 -0.33 -3.66
N GLU A 128 -19.98 0.41 -4.66
CA GLU A 128 -20.45 0.29 -6.05
C GLU A 128 -19.38 -0.35 -6.95
N GLU A 129 -19.84 -1.05 -7.99
CA GLU A 129 -18.95 -1.65 -8.99
C GLU A 129 -18.50 -0.61 -10.01
N TYR A 130 -17.20 -0.63 -10.30
CA TYR A 130 -16.54 0.16 -11.33
C TYR A 130 -15.81 -0.73 -12.32
N LYS A 131 -15.86 -0.36 -13.60
CA LYS A 131 -15.22 -1.06 -14.70
C LYS A 131 -14.29 -0.13 -15.47
N ILE A 132 -13.08 -0.59 -15.77
CA ILE A 132 -12.17 0.04 -16.73
C ILE A 132 -12.15 -0.76 -18.03
N GLU A 133 -12.10 -0.05 -19.16
CA GLU A 133 -11.88 -0.61 -20.49
C GLU A 133 -10.82 0.23 -21.20
N VAL A 134 -9.76 -0.44 -21.63
CA VAL A 134 -8.66 0.13 -22.40
C VAL A 134 -8.74 -0.46 -23.80
N VAL A 135 -8.94 0.37 -24.80
CA VAL A 135 -8.97 -0.03 -26.22
C VAL A 135 -7.66 0.38 -26.86
N ARG A 136 -6.86 -0.58 -27.28
CA ARG A 136 -5.66 -0.32 -28.09
C ARG A 136 -6.09 -0.13 -29.55
N LYS A 137 -5.81 1.06 -30.10
CA LYS A 137 -6.24 1.38 -31.48
C LYS A 137 -5.43 0.67 -32.55
N SER A 138 -4.21 0.21 -32.21
CA SER A 138 -3.31 -0.49 -33.15
C SER A 138 -3.86 -1.85 -33.62
N ASP A 139 -4.54 -2.59 -32.73
CA ASP A 139 -5.02 -3.96 -32.96
C ASP A 139 -6.47 -4.20 -32.51
N ASN A 140 -7.14 -3.16 -32.01
CA ASN A 140 -8.51 -3.21 -31.46
C ASN A 140 -8.69 -4.18 -30.28
N VAL A 141 -7.61 -4.55 -29.59
CA VAL A 141 -7.69 -5.37 -28.39
C VAL A 141 -8.32 -4.55 -27.25
N ILE A 142 -9.29 -5.17 -26.57
CA ILE A 142 -9.93 -4.60 -25.38
C ILE A 142 -9.36 -5.28 -24.14
N ILE A 143 -8.75 -4.49 -23.28
CA ILE A 143 -8.27 -4.89 -21.96
C ILE A 143 -9.27 -4.34 -20.95
N SER A 144 -9.68 -5.15 -19.98
CA SER A 144 -10.69 -4.70 -19.02
C SER A 144 -10.51 -5.28 -17.63
N SER A 145 -11.03 -4.56 -16.66
CA SER A 145 -11.13 -5.02 -15.29
C SER A 145 -12.35 -4.40 -14.61
N LYS A 146 -12.74 -5.00 -13.48
CA LYS A 146 -13.75 -4.46 -12.60
C LYS A 146 -13.42 -4.72 -11.14
N THR A 147 -13.88 -3.84 -10.27
CA THR A 147 -13.79 -3.98 -8.83
C THR A 147 -14.94 -3.27 -8.14
N THR A 148 -15.22 -3.64 -6.90
CA THR A 148 -16.20 -2.95 -6.06
C THR A 148 -15.48 -2.06 -5.06
N THR A 149 -15.87 -0.79 -4.96
CA THR A 149 -15.36 0.11 -3.94
C THR A 149 -15.79 -0.32 -2.53
N ILE A 150 -14.99 0.04 -1.55
CA ILE A 150 -15.27 -0.31 -0.16
C ILE A 150 -16.41 0.57 0.36
N ASN A 151 -17.35 -0.04 1.11
CA ASN A 151 -18.42 0.69 1.80
C ASN A 151 -17.85 1.67 2.83
N ASP A 152 -18.54 2.78 3.01
CA ASP A 152 -18.23 3.71 4.08
C ASP A 152 -18.42 3.06 5.46
N PHE A 153 -17.49 3.35 6.34
CA PHE A 153 -17.54 2.91 7.73
C PHE A 153 -17.17 4.03 8.70
N SER A 154 -17.63 3.94 9.92
CA SER A 154 -17.39 4.94 10.95
C SER A 154 -16.88 4.31 12.25
N TYR A 155 -16.02 5.02 12.96
CA TYR A 155 -15.54 4.63 14.28
C TYR A 155 -16.68 4.56 15.31
N GLN A 156 -16.58 3.58 16.20
CA GLN A 156 -17.46 3.41 17.37
C GLN A 156 -16.65 3.54 18.66
N GLU A 157 -15.48 2.92 18.73
CA GLU A 157 -14.57 2.95 19.87
C GLU A 157 -13.13 3.10 19.39
N PRO A 158 -12.29 3.87 20.08
CA PRO A 158 -12.63 4.78 21.17
C PRO A 158 -13.50 5.97 20.71
N PRO A 159 -14.33 6.56 21.60
CA PRO A 159 -15.18 7.69 21.22
C PRO A 159 -14.32 8.94 20.93
N GLN A 160 -14.62 9.63 19.83
CA GLN A 160 -13.86 10.80 19.37
C GLN A 160 -13.90 11.98 20.37
N SER A 161 -14.95 12.05 21.19
CA SER A 161 -15.16 13.14 22.14
C SER A 161 -14.32 13.06 23.41
N LEU A 162 -13.69 11.92 23.69
CA LEU A 162 -12.93 11.67 24.91
C LEU A 162 -11.43 11.51 24.63
N PRO A 163 -10.55 11.99 25.54
CA PRO A 163 -9.15 11.69 25.48
C PRO A 163 -8.88 10.19 25.65
N ILE A 164 -7.96 9.63 24.85
CA ILE A 164 -7.56 8.24 24.99
C ILE A 164 -6.65 8.06 26.20
N THR A 165 -6.90 6.99 26.96
CA THR A 165 -6.08 6.62 28.12
C THR A 165 -5.46 5.25 27.88
N PHE A 166 -4.13 5.19 27.90
CA PHE A 166 -3.39 3.95 27.91
C PHE A 166 -3.01 3.61 29.35
N THR A 167 -3.39 2.42 29.80
CA THR A 167 -3.03 1.92 31.11
C THR A 167 -1.85 0.98 31.01
N ASP A 168 -1.03 0.86 32.04
CA ASP A 168 0.10 -0.08 32.08
C ASP A 168 -0.26 -1.47 32.64
N TYR A 169 -1.52 -1.69 32.96
CA TYR A 169 -1.99 -2.99 33.43
C TYR A 169 -1.91 -4.04 32.33
N GLN A 170 -1.11 -5.07 32.53
CA GLN A 170 -0.87 -6.15 31.54
C GLN A 170 -2.13 -6.96 31.22
N SER A 171 -3.10 -7.02 32.14
CA SER A 171 -4.37 -7.71 31.95
C SER A 171 -5.43 -6.87 31.24
N SER A 172 -5.20 -5.55 31.08
CA SER A 172 -6.16 -4.67 30.42
C SER A 172 -6.17 -4.92 28.91
N THR A 173 -7.38 -4.95 28.35
CA THR A 173 -7.62 -4.95 26.91
C THR A 173 -8.49 -3.79 26.52
N ALA A 174 -8.28 -3.26 25.33
CA ALA A 174 -9.11 -2.26 24.69
C ALA A 174 -9.36 -2.67 23.24
N SER A 175 -10.32 -2.05 22.60
CA SER A 175 -10.63 -2.36 21.20
C SER A 175 -10.74 -1.08 20.39
N VAL A 176 -10.34 -1.17 19.12
CA VAL A 176 -10.77 -0.24 18.08
C VAL A 176 -11.96 -0.89 17.38
N LYS A 177 -13.11 -0.20 17.38
CA LYS A 177 -14.35 -0.71 16.78
C LYS A 177 -14.87 0.25 15.73
N TRP A 178 -15.40 -0.31 14.66
CA TRP A 178 -16.05 0.43 13.57
C TRP A 178 -17.25 -0.34 13.02
N LYS A 179 -18.11 0.37 12.32
CA LYS A 179 -19.29 -0.21 11.68
C LYS A 179 -19.47 0.32 10.28
N VAL A 180 -19.99 -0.50 9.39
CA VAL A 180 -20.50 -0.07 8.09
C VAL A 180 -21.82 0.67 8.31
N THR A 181 -22.01 1.79 7.64
CA THR A 181 -23.13 2.71 7.84
C THR A 181 -24.40 2.28 7.13
N GLU A 182 -24.26 1.54 6.03
CA GLU A 182 -25.38 1.13 5.17
C GLU A 182 -25.72 -0.35 5.32
N TYR A 183 -27.03 -0.66 5.20
CA TYR A 183 -27.50 -2.04 5.16
C TYR A 183 -26.90 -2.78 3.95
N PRO A 184 -26.45 -4.04 4.06
CA PRO A 184 -26.66 -5.00 5.17
C PRO A 184 -25.67 -4.89 6.35
N PHE A 185 -25.00 -3.76 6.55
CA PHE A 185 -24.01 -3.51 7.61
C PHE A 185 -22.76 -4.43 7.51
N LYS A 186 -22.53 -5.01 6.34
CA LYS A 186 -21.38 -5.84 6.04
C LYS A 186 -20.49 -5.12 5.03
N SER A 187 -19.17 -5.11 5.30
CA SER A 187 -18.21 -4.47 4.43
C SER A 187 -18.00 -5.24 3.12
N THR A 188 -17.71 -4.50 2.05
CA THR A 188 -17.17 -5.03 0.79
C THR A 188 -15.65 -5.21 0.84
N ALA A 189 -14.98 -4.79 1.93
CA ALA A 189 -13.56 -5.07 2.14
C ALA A 189 -13.31 -6.56 2.40
N ALA A 190 -12.15 -7.04 1.96
CA ALA A 190 -11.68 -8.38 2.30
C ALA A 190 -10.85 -8.39 3.58
N TYR A 191 -10.12 -7.31 3.83
CA TYR A 191 -9.16 -7.25 4.92
C TYR A 191 -9.07 -5.86 5.50
N PHE A 192 -8.85 -5.80 6.82
CA PHE A 192 -8.64 -4.57 7.56
C PHE A 192 -7.30 -4.61 8.31
N GLU A 193 -6.67 -3.46 8.39
CA GLU A 193 -5.50 -3.21 9.21
C GLU A 193 -5.75 -1.97 10.07
N VAL A 194 -5.40 -2.07 11.35
CA VAL A 194 -5.46 -0.96 12.31
C VAL A 194 -4.05 -0.57 12.71
N THR A 195 -3.68 0.64 12.37
CA THR A 195 -2.39 1.23 12.73
C THR A 195 -2.59 2.40 13.68
N GLY A 196 -1.76 2.48 14.71
CA GLY A 196 -1.70 3.60 15.65
C GLY A 196 -0.49 4.47 15.37
N TYR A 197 -0.66 5.77 15.55
CA TYR A 197 0.44 6.75 15.46
C TYR A 197 0.49 7.55 16.76
N PHE A 198 1.59 7.42 17.49
CA PHE A 198 1.89 8.26 18.63
C PHE A 198 2.62 9.49 18.15
N ASN A 199 1.92 10.62 18.10
CA ASN A 199 2.45 11.88 17.59
C ASN A 199 2.94 12.77 18.74
N TYR A 200 4.12 13.37 18.58
CA TYR A 200 4.71 14.29 19.53
C TYR A 200 5.51 15.38 18.82
N LYS A 201 5.72 16.49 19.53
CA LYS A 201 6.64 17.56 19.13
C LYS A 201 7.95 17.38 19.87
N GLU A 202 9.04 17.69 19.22
CA GLU A 202 10.40 17.58 19.76
C GLU A 202 11.16 18.88 19.57
N LEU A 203 11.80 19.35 20.63
CA LEU A 203 12.75 20.46 20.60
C LEU A 203 14.10 19.94 21.11
N MET A 204 15.07 19.84 20.22
CA MET A 204 16.44 19.47 20.57
C MET A 204 17.15 20.60 21.30
N PRO A 205 18.13 20.30 22.18
CA PRO A 205 18.96 21.32 22.79
C PRO A 205 19.60 22.23 21.74
N ASN A 206 19.52 23.54 21.94
CA ASN A 206 20.02 24.57 21.02
C ASN A 206 19.26 24.69 19.66
N ALA A 207 18.19 23.94 19.44
CA ALA A 207 17.30 24.17 18.31
C ALA A 207 16.33 25.31 18.61
N ILE A 208 15.94 26.05 17.56
CA ILE A 208 14.96 27.16 17.65
C ILE A 208 13.56 26.64 17.41
N ASP A 209 13.41 25.69 16.48
CA ASP A 209 12.14 25.18 16.02
C ASP A 209 11.85 23.77 16.53
N THR A 210 10.58 23.50 16.78
CA THR A 210 10.09 22.16 17.09
C THR A 210 9.89 21.34 15.84
N VAL A 211 10.20 20.04 15.92
CA VAL A 211 9.96 19.06 14.86
C VAL A 211 8.80 18.15 15.27
N HIS A 212 7.88 17.89 14.34
CA HIS A 212 6.84 16.89 14.54
C HIS A 212 7.40 15.50 14.27
N ARG A 213 7.14 14.58 15.21
CA ARG A 213 7.55 13.18 15.16
C ARG A 213 6.35 12.28 15.33
N SER A 214 6.45 11.09 14.74
CA SER A 214 5.44 10.05 14.86
C SER A 214 6.11 8.69 15.04
N ILE A 215 5.58 7.89 15.97
CA ILE A 215 5.97 6.50 16.17
C ILE A 215 4.78 5.63 15.73
N THR A 216 5.04 4.73 14.79
CA THR A 216 4.03 3.85 14.22
C THR A 216 3.89 2.58 15.04
N TRP A 217 2.66 2.20 15.31
CA TRP A 217 2.30 0.98 16.02
C TRP A 217 1.30 0.15 15.21
N HIS A 218 1.70 -1.02 14.73
CA HIS A 218 0.76 -1.98 14.17
C HIS A 218 -0.08 -2.58 15.31
N ILE A 219 -1.35 -2.22 15.37
CA ILE A 219 -2.27 -2.62 16.46
C ILE A 219 -2.83 -4.00 16.21
N GLY A 220 -3.21 -4.27 14.95
CA GLY A 220 -3.70 -5.57 14.53
C GLY A 220 -4.42 -5.51 13.19
N SER A 221 -4.73 -6.67 12.68
CA SER A 221 -5.35 -6.82 11.38
C SER A 221 -6.09 -8.15 11.27
N GLY A 222 -6.93 -8.31 10.25
CA GLY A 222 -7.64 -9.57 9.99
C GLY A 222 -8.54 -9.47 8.78
N THR A 223 -9.05 -10.61 8.34
CA THR A 223 -10.07 -10.65 7.30
C THR A 223 -11.36 -10.00 7.80
N ALA A 224 -12.16 -9.48 6.90
CA ALA A 224 -13.43 -8.87 7.27
C ALA A 224 -14.32 -9.86 8.02
N ASP A 225 -14.33 -11.13 7.64
CA ASP A 225 -15.14 -12.16 8.32
C ASP A 225 -14.63 -12.47 9.74
N ASP A 226 -13.31 -12.52 9.97
CA ASP A 226 -12.73 -12.77 11.31
C ASP A 226 -12.99 -11.64 12.30
N LEU A 227 -13.02 -10.40 11.80
CA LEU A 227 -13.20 -9.21 12.63
C LEU A 227 -14.69 -8.84 12.85
N TYR A 228 -15.61 -9.46 12.08
CA TYR A 228 -17.04 -9.15 12.12
C TYR A 228 -17.72 -9.75 13.34
N ASN A 229 -18.34 -8.88 14.14
CA ASN A 229 -19.04 -9.27 15.36
C ASN A 229 -20.53 -9.01 15.23
N THR A 230 -21.33 -10.09 15.37
CA THR A 230 -22.80 -10.08 15.28
C THR A 230 -23.49 -10.27 16.62
N SER A 231 -22.75 -10.28 17.74
CA SER A 231 -23.30 -10.54 19.08
C SER A 231 -24.24 -9.44 19.61
N THR A 232 -24.38 -8.35 18.87
CA THR A 232 -25.26 -7.23 19.20
C THR A 232 -26.26 -6.98 18.07
N ASN A 233 -27.36 -6.25 18.37
CA ASN A 233 -28.34 -5.83 17.37
C ASN A 233 -27.75 -4.90 16.29
N MET A 234 -26.56 -4.33 16.53
CA MET A 234 -25.79 -3.54 15.57
C MET A 234 -24.43 -4.22 15.36
N PRO A 235 -24.23 -4.92 14.25
CA PRO A 235 -22.96 -5.55 13.94
C PRO A 235 -21.83 -4.52 13.83
N TYR A 236 -20.62 -4.93 14.21
CA TYR A 236 -19.42 -4.10 14.14
C TYR A 236 -18.19 -4.96 13.83
N TYR A 237 -17.11 -4.30 13.45
CA TYR A 237 -15.78 -4.87 13.31
C TYR A 237 -14.92 -4.44 14.49
N ALA A 238 -13.99 -5.28 14.94
CA ALA A 238 -13.14 -4.93 16.06
C ALA A 238 -11.74 -5.54 15.95
N VAL A 239 -10.76 -4.76 16.35
CA VAL A 239 -9.41 -5.23 16.68
C VAL A 239 -9.16 -4.93 18.15
N THR A 240 -8.71 -5.95 18.90
CA THR A 240 -8.42 -5.84 20.34
C THR A 240 -6.92 -5.69 20.55
N TYR A 241 -6.53 -4.80 21.45
CA TYR A 241 -5.13 -4.54 21.78
C TYR A 241 -4.93 -4.39 23.31
N LYS A 242 -3.68 -4.47 23.75
CA LYS A 242 -3.30 -4.18 25.14
C LYS A 242 -2.83 -2.72 25.23
N PRO A 243 -3.51 -1.86 26.02
CA PRO A 243 -3.06 -0.47 26.18
C PRO A 243 -1.62 -0.33 26.69
N SER A 244 -1.14 -1.29 27.51
CA SER A 244 0.24 -1.33 27.99
C SER A 244 1.29 -1.48 26.90
N SER A 245 0.91 -1.96 25.71
CA SER A 245 1.83 -2.08 24.57
C SER A 245 2.36 -0.74 24.05
N LEU A 246 1.65 0.38 24.31
CA LEU A 246 2.18 1.71 24.04
C LEU A 246 3.53 1.93 24.72
N TYR A 247 3.63 1.58 26.00
CA TYR A 247 4.87 1.78 26.78
C TYR A 247 6.00 0.86 26.31
N VAL A 248 5.67 -0.37 25.91
CA VAL A 248 6.65 -1.31 25.31
C VAL A 248 7.17 -0.77 23.97
N MET A 249 6.30 -0.18 23.16
CA MET A 249 6.67 0.46 21.90
C MET A 249 7.61 1.64 22.14
N LEU A 250 7.27 2.56 23.06
CA LEU A 250 8.10 3.72 23.39
C LEU A 250 9.45 3.28 23.97
N GLU A 251 9.46 2.26 24.84
CA GLU A 251 10.69 1.68 25.41
C GLU A 251 11.61 1.12 24.32
N ASN A 252 11.06 0.53 23.26
CA ASN A 252 11.83 -0.11 22.18
C ASN A 252 12.09 0.79 20.98
N ASP A 253 11.57 2.02 20.99
CA ASP A 253 11.80 2.96 19.89
C ASP A 253 13.28 3.34 19.79
N LYS A 254 13.88 3.02 18.64
CA LYS A 254 15.31 3.26 18.42
C LYS A 254 15.64 4.75 18.41
N TYR A 255 14.77 5.57 17.80
CA TYR A 255 15.02 6.99 17.72
C TYR A 255 15.01 7.66 19.09
N LEU A 256 14.04 7.35 19.95
CA LEU A 256 13.99 7.87 21.32
C LEU A 256 15.21 7.47 22.14
N LYS A 257 15.66 6.21 22.03
CA LYS A 257 16.85 5.71 22.72
C LYS A 257 18.14 6.44 22.33
N GLU A 258 18.31 6.67 21.03
CA GLU A 258 19.56 7.21 20.49
C GLU A 258 19.58 8.76 20.47
N ASN A 259 18.42 9.41 20.54
CA ASN A 259 18.29 10.87 20.35
C ASN A 259 17.62 11.55 21.56
N SER A 260 18.00 11.17 22.78
CA SER A 260 17.53 11.81 24.02
C SER A 260 18.70 12.43 24.82
N PRO A 261 19.37 13.45 24.25
CA PRO A 261 20.41 14.16 24.99
C PRO A 261 19.80 14.95 26.15
N GLU A 262 20.64 15.29 27.14
CA GLU A 262 20.23 16.15 28.24
C GLU A 262 19.67 17.50 27.72
N GLY A 263 18.50 17.89 28.23
CA GLY A 263 17.80 19.12 27.82
C GLY A 263 16.89 18.99 26.59
N VAL A 264 16.73 17.81 26.01
CA VAL A 264 15.69 17.59 25.01
C VAL A 264 14.32 17.77 25.64
N GLN A 265 13.38 18.36 24.89
CA GLN A 265 12.00 18.55 25.33
C GLN A 265 11.05 17.94 24.31
N ARG A 266 10.07 17.15 24.80
CA ARG A 266 9.06 16.49 23.96
C ARG A 266 7.67 16.67 24.54
N TRP A 267 6.71 16.99 23.70
CA TRP A 267 5.31 17.15 24.10
C TRP A 267 4.44 16.20 23.29
N VAL A 268 3.67 15.39 24.01
CA VAL A 268 2.66 14.54 23.38
C VAL A 268 1.64 15.41 22.66
N ASP A 269 1.39 15.15 21.40
CA ASP A 269 0.35 15.85 20.61
C ASP A 269 -0.94 15.05 20.61
N LYS A 270 -1.10 14.14 19.65
CA LYS A 270 -2.30 13.32 19.48
C LYS A 270 -1.91 11.88 19.26
N PHE A 271 -2.82 10.98 19.63
CA PHE A 271 -2.78 9.62 19.14
C PHE A 271 -3.77 9.48 17.99
N GLU A 272 -3.32 8.91 16.87
CA GLU A 272 -4.13 8.69 15.69
C GLU A 272 -4.30 7.19 15.45
N PHE A 273 -5.53 6.77 15.17
CA PHE A 273 -5.81 5.44 14.66
C PHE A 273 -6.19 5.56 13.19
N ASP A 274 -5.53 4.78 12.35
CA ASP A 274 -5.94 4.56 10.98
C ASP A 274 -6.52 3.16 10.84
N ILE A 275 -7.73 3.08 10.28
CA ILE A 275 -8.31 1.82 9.83
C ILE A 275 -8.20 1.82 8.30
N SER A 276 -7.31 0.99 7.77
CA SER A 276 -7.16 0.76 6.34
C SER A 276 -7.93 -0.49 5.95
N ALA A 277 -8.78 -0.35 4.95
CA ALA A 277 -9.57 -1.43 4.36
C ALA A 277 -9.14 -1.66 2.92
N VAL A 278 -9.05 -2.90 2.48
CA VAL A 278 -8.66 -3.27 1.11
C VAL A 278 -9.65 -4.26 0.50
N GLY A 279 -9.88 -4.13 -0.81
CA GLY A 279 -10.75 -5.01 -1.57
C GLY A 279 -10.13 -6.39 -1.83
N ASN A 280 -10.97 -7.34 -2.29
CA ASN A 280 -10.58 -8.73 -2.51
C ASN A 280 -9.39 -8.89 -3.45
N GLU A 281 -9.33 -8.11 -4.52
CA GLU A 281 -8.30 -8.26 -5.55
C GLU A 281 -6.92 -7.88 -5.00
N LEU A 282 -6.83 -6.77 -4.22
CA LEU A 282 -5.59 -6.35 -3.58
C LEU A 282 -5.16 -7.35 -2.49
N TYR A 283 -6.11 -7.85 -1.71
CA TYR A 283 -5.83 -8.85 -0.68
C TYR A 283 -5.30 -10.16 -1.29
N ASN A 284 -5.94 -10.67 -2.35
CA ASN A 284 -5.49 -11.86 -3.05
C ASN A 284 -4.11 -11.69 -3.69
N TYR A 285 -3.86 -10.53 -4.30
CA TYR A 285 -2.54 -10.19 -4.83
C TYR A 285 -1.47 -10.26 -3.73
N TYR A 286 -1.75 -9.68 -2.56
CA TYR A 286 -0.85 -9.67 -1.43
C TYR A 286 -0.59 -11.08 -0.87
N LEU A 287 -1.64 -11.91 -0.73
CA LEU A 287 -1.50 -13.29 -0.29
C LEU A 287 -0.61 -14.12 -1.20
N ILE A 288 -0.79 -13.98 -2.51
CA ILE A 288 -0.01 -14.72 -3.50
C ILE A 288 1.44 -14.23 -3.52
N ALA A 289 1.66 -12.91 -3.51
CA ALA A 289 3.00 -12.32 -3.49
C ALA A 289 3.82 -12.74 -2.26
N ASN A 290 3.15 -12.96 -1.11
CA ASN A 290 3.82 -13.40 0.13
C ASN A 290 3.88 -14.93 0.30
N SER A 291 3.21 -15.70 -0.55
CA SER A 291 3.18 -17.17 -0.44
C SER A 291 4.37 -17.87 -1.10
N SER A 292 5.36 -17.14 -1.61
CA SER A 292 6.49 -17.70 -2.35
C SER A 292 7.33 -18.65 -1.49
N SER A 293 7.22 -19.95 -1.77
CA SER A 293 8.25 -20.91 -1.41
C SER A 293 9.37 -20.84 -2.46
N ALA A 294 10.62 -20.90 -2.03
CA ALA A 294 11.83 -20.67 -2.83
C ALA A 294 12.05 -21.63 -4.03
N ILE A 295 11.09 -22.41 -4.47
CA ILE A 295 11.26 -23.52 -5.43
C ILE A 295 10.23 -23.49 -6.58
N GLN A 296 9.21 -22.63 -6.55
CA GLN A 296 8.20 -22.56 -7.64
C GLN A 296 8.03 -21.13 -8.13
N ASP A 297 7.80 -20.98 -9.43
CA ASP A 297 7.36 -19.72 -10.03
C ASP A 297 6.14 -19.22 -9.26
N VAL A 298 6.26 -18.00 -8.72
CA VAL A 298 5.16 -17.37 -7.99
C VAL A 298 4.03 -17.13 -8.99
N PRO A 299 2.85 -17.71 -8.79
CA PRO A 299 1.73 -17.44 -9.68
C PRO A 299 1.41 -15.94 -9.62
N ASN A 300 1.43 -15.27 -10.76
CA ASN A 300 1.07 -13.87 -10.86
C ASN A 300 -0.45 -13.73 -10.77
N TYR A 301 -0.95 -13.15 -9.68
CA TYR A 301 -2.36 -12.79 -9.58
C TYR A 301 -2.65 -11.55 -10.44
N THR A 302 -3.68 -11.62 -11.26
CA THR A 302 -4.23 -10.48 -12.00
C THR A 302 -5.74 -10.60 -12.09
N ASN A 303 -6.44 -9.47 -12.02
CA ASN A 303 -7.86 -9.37 -12.36
C ASN A 303 -8.07 -8.56 -13.64
N ILE A 304 -7.04 -8.42 -14.46
CA ILE A 304 -7.08 -7.72 -15.74
C ILE A 304 -7.28 -8.73 -16.87
N ASN A 305 -8.41 -8.65 -17.55
CA ASN A 305 -8.68 -9.46 -18.73
C ASN A 305 -7.83 -8.97 -19.91
N ASN A 306 -7.19 -9.87 -20.63
CA ASN A 306 -6.27 -9.60 -21.75
C ASN A 306 -5.08 -8.70 -21.37
N GLY A 307 -4.64 -8.76 -20.10
CA GLY A 307 -3.52 -7.99 -19.58
C GLY A 307 -3.06 -8.45 -18.22
N TYR A 308 -2.24 -7.66 -17.56
CA TYR A 308 -1.68 -7.92 -16.26
C TYR A 308 -1.91 -6.74 -15.31
N GLY A 309 -1.62 -6.96 -14.02
CA GLY A 309 -1.73 -5.95 -12.99
C GLY A 309 -2.96 -6.15 -12.11
N ILE A 310 -3.42 -5.08 -11.49
CA ILE A 310 -4.51 -5.13 -10.52
C ILE A 310 -5.34 -3.85 -10.54
N MET A 311 -6.66 -4.03 -10.49
CA MET A 311 -7.62 -2.98 -10.17
C MET A 311 -8.39 -3.40 -8.92
N SER A 312 -8.29 -2.63 -7.86
CA SER A 312 -8.93 -2.91 -6.58
C SER A 312 -9.37 -1.61 -5.90
N SER A 313 -9.92 -1.71 -4.71
CA SER A 313 -10.26 -0.57 -3.88
C SER A 313 -9.50 -0.58 -2.57
N ARG A 314 -9.20 0.62 -2.06
CA ARG A 314 -8.63 0.86 -0.75
C ARG A 314 -9.24 2.12 -0.17
N ILE A 315 -9.52 2.12 1.12
CA ILE A 315 -9.93 3.31 1.87
C ILE A 315 -9.23 3.31 3.24
N THR A 316 -8.88 4.49 3.73
CA THR A 316 -8.33 4.66 5.08
C THR A 316 -9.13 5.74 5.80
N ASN A 317 -9.67 5.37 6.96
CA ASN A 317 -10.32 6.32 7.87
C ASN A 317 -9.42 6.56 9.08
N SER A 318 -9.23 7.84 9.42
CA SER A 318 -8.38 8.27 10.53
C SER A 318 -9.20 8.83 11.69
N LEU A 319 -8.82 8.47 12.92
CA LEU A 319 -9.39 8.99 14.16
C LEU A 319 -8.29 9.62 15.01
N LYS A 320 -8.31 10.94 15.17
CA LYS A 320 -7.35 11.69 15.98
C LYS A 320 -7.90 11.99 17.37
N LEU A 321 -7.19 11.57 18.42
CA LEU A 321 -7.59 11.70 19.80
C LEU A 321 -6.55 12.45 20.63
N LYS A 322 -7.00 13.29 21.57
CA LYS A 322 -6.11 13.82 22.60
C LYS A 322 -5.66 12.69 23.50
N VAL A 323 -4.40 12.70 23.91
CA VAL A 323 -3.90 11.75 24.92
C VAL A 323 -4.20 12.30 26.31
N SER A 324 -4.77 11.47 27.18
CA SER A 324 -5.14 11.89 28.53
C SER A 324 -3.93 12.31 29.38
N VAL A 325 -4.14 13.24 30.30
CA VAL A 325 -3.11 13.69 31.27
C VAL A 325 -2.52 12.50 32.03
N LYS A 326 -3.38 11.53 32.40
CA LYS A 326 -2.93 10.31 33.08
C LYS A 326 -1.89 9.55 32.24
N THR A 327 -2.13 9.36 30.94
CA THR A 327 -1.18 8.68 30.05
C THR A 327 0.10 9.49 29.87
N GLN A 328 0.01 10.82 29.70
CA GLN A 328 1.17 11.69 29.56
C GLN A 328 2.08 11.64 30.79
N ASN A 329 1.50 11.66 32.00
CA ASN A 329 2.26 11.54 33.24
C ASN A 329 2.88 10.15 33.41
N MET A 330 2.19 9.08 33.03
CA MET A 330 2.80 7.75 32.99
C MET A 330 3.96 7.62 32.00
N ILE A 331 3.91 8.33 30.87
CA ILE A 331 5.04 8.41 29.93
C ILE A 331 6.22 9.14 30.59
N HIS A 332 5.96 10.26 31.26
CA HIS A 332 6.98 10.97 32.01
C HIS A 332 7.63 10.06 33.07
N ASP A 333 6.83 9.44 33.92
CA ASP A 333 7.31 8.62 35.05
C ASP A 333 8.11 7.40 34.60
N LYS A 334 7.77 6.79 33.46
CA LYS A 334 8.47 5.62 32.91
C LYS A 334 9.69 5.98 32.08
N PHE A 335 9.69 7.15 31.43
CA PHE A 335 10.68 7.54 30.44
C PHE A 335 11.20 8.97 30.69
N GLU A 336 11.56 9.26 31.96
CA GLU A 336 12.06 10.56 32.38
C GLU A 336 13.19 11.08 31.46
N ASN A 337 14.08 10.17 31.05
CA ASN A 337 15.22 10.48 30.17
C ASN A 337 14.81 10.83 28.73
N TYR A 338 13.56 10.60 28.32
CA TYR A 338 13.10 10.93 26.97
C TYR A 338 12.60 12.36 26.83
N GLY A 339 12.62 13.15 27.93
CA GLY A 339 12.30 14.58 27.90
C GLY A 339 10.83 14.92 27.76
N PHE A 340 9.91 13.99 28.07
CA PHE A 340 8.48 14.26 28.17
C PHE A 340 8.19 14.93 29.53
N PRO A 341 7.54 16.13 29.58
CA PRO A 341 7.27 16.80 30.82
C PRO A 341 6.09 16.18 31.58
N HIS A 342 6.07 16.34 32.88
CA HIS A 342 4.88 16.10 33.70
C HIS A 342 3.84 17.18 33.39
N VAL A 343 2.58 16.76 33.19
CA VAL A 343 1.47 17.65 32.84
C VAL A 343 0.59 17.85 34.08
N TYR A 344 0.41 19.10 34.47
CA TYR A 344 -0.50 19.49 35.56
C TYR A 344 -1.92 19.69 35.00
N GLN A 345 -2.93 19.30 35.81
CA GLN A 345 -4.35 19.49 35.48
C GLN A 345 -4.78 20.95 35.60
#